data_acc5248712a3c7c9c92c872f436dee41
#
_entry.id   acc5248712a3c7c9c92c872f436dee41
#
_cell.length_a   1.000
_cell.length_b   1.000
_cell.length_c   1.000
_cell.angle_alpha   90.00
_cell.angle_beta   90.00
_cell.angle_gamma   90.00
#
_symmetry.space_group_name_H-M   'P 1'
#
loop_
_entity.id
_entity.type
_entity.pdbx_description
1 polymer ?
#
loop_
_entity_poly.entity_id
_entity_poly.type
_entity_poly.pdbx_seq_one_letter_code
_entity_poly.pdbx_strand_id
1 'polypeptide(L)'
;MGMYFDSDGNAYTQAQVARKITKAKEQKIEMFRDEHNREPFCQVCFRNDCVPVDMSHDISVLESKQKRMTEKAWDVQNLTLRGRRCHQKHDKLNLKFTS
;
A
#
# COMPACT_ATOMS: atom_id res chain seq x y z
N MET A 1 -16.73 18.34 0.42
CA MET A 1 -15.54 17.65 0.00
C MET A 1 -14.59 17.48 1.15
N GLY A 2 -14.27 16.25 1.42
CA GLY A 2 -13.53 15.94 2.62
C GLY A 2 -12.03 16.19 2.51
N MET A 3 -11.49 16.60 3.61
CA MET A 3 -10.05 16.56 3.84
C MET A 3 -9.73 15.30 4.62
N TYR A 4 -8.52 14.79 4.42
CA TYR A 4 -8.02 13.61 5.15
C TYR A 4 -6.88 14.04 6.05
N PHE A 5 -6.82 13.49 7.25
CA PHE A 5 -5.88 13.95 8.27
C PHE A 5 -4.84 12.87 8.58
N ASP A 6 -3.60 13.30 8.80
CA ASP A 6 -2.56 12.41 9.32
C ASP A 6 -2.54 12.44 10.86
N SER A 7 -1.63 11.67 11.45
CA SER A 7 -1.52 11.56 12.91
C SER A 7 -1.10 12.87 13.57
N ASP A 8 -0.46 13.76 12.83
CA ASP A 8 -0.01 15.07 13.31
C ASP A 8 -1.06 16.17 13.13
N GLY A 9 -2.21 15.82 12.52
CA GLY A 9 -3.28 16.79 12.30
C GLY A 9 -3.18 17.58 11.00
N ASN A 10 -2.22 17.25 10.13
CA ASN A 10 -2.10 17.89 8.83
C ASN A 10 -3.22 17.39 7.90
N ALA A 11 -3.76 18.29 7.09
CA ALA A 11 -4.88 18.01 6.20
C ALA A 11 -4.43 17.86 4.74
N TYR A 12 -5.03 16.91 4.04
CA TYR A 12 -4.70 16.60 2.65
C TYR A 12 -5.97 16.44 1.81
N THR A 13 -5.91 16.93 0.56
CA THR A 13 -6.99 16.67 -0.40
C THR A 13 -6.81 15.29 -1.02
N GLN A 14 -7.88 14.78 -1.67
CA GLN A 14 -7.81 13.49 -2.37
C GLN A 14 -6.71 13.48 -3.43
N ALA A 15 -6.53 14.58 -4.17
CA ALA A 15 -5.49 14.69 -5.19
C ALA A 15 -4.08 14.62 -4.58
N GLN A 16 -3.88 15.27 -3.43
CA GLN A 16 -2.60 15.21 -2.72
C GLN A 16 -2.30 13.80 -2.23
N VAL A 17 -3.29 13.13 -1.66
CA VAL A 17 -3.15 11.74 -1.20
C VAL A 17 -2.77 10.82 -2.37
N ALA A 18 -3.47 10.94 -3.50
CA ALA A 18 -3.21 10.12 -4.69
C ALA A 18 -1.78 10.29 -5.20
N ARG A 19 -1.28 11.54 -5.26
CA ARG A 19 0.08 11.82 -5.71
C ARG A 19 1.13 11.24 -4.76
N LYS A 20 0.88 11.34 -3.46
CA LYS A 20 1.80 10.79 -2.45
C LYS A 20 1.85 9.27 -2.52
N ILE A 21 0.72 8.61 -2.74
CA ILE A 21 0.64 7.16 -2.90
C ILE A 21 1.45 6.72 -4.14
N THR A 22 1.26 7.39 -5.26
CA THR A 22 2.00 7.08 -6.49
C THR A 22 3.50 7.17 -6.27
N LYS A 23 3.95 8.24 -5.61
CA LYS A 23 5.36 8.45 -5.31
C LYS A 23 5.91 7.37 -4.38
N ALA A 24 5.15 6.99 -3.37
CA ALA A 24 5.54 5.94 -2.42
C ALA A 24 5.68 4.58 -3.13
N LYS A 25 4.78 4.26 -4.05
CA LYS A 25 4.84 3.02 -4.83
C LYS A 25 6.09 2.96 -5.69
N GLU A 26 6.44 4.07 -6.35
CA GLU A 26 7.66 4.16 -7.15
C GLU A 26 8.90 3.97 -6.28
N GLN A 27 8.92 4.62 -5.12
CA GLN A 27 10.01 4.51 -4.16
C GLN A 27 10.16 3.08 -3.65
N LYS A 28 9.06 2.40 -3.35
CA LYS A 28 9.06 1.02 -2.89
C LYS A 28 9.67 0.09 -3.92
N ILE A 29 9.34 0.26 -5.20
CA ILE A 29 9.89 -0.55 -6.29
C ILE A 29 11.40 -0.33 -6.41
N GLU A 30 11.87 0.90 -6.34
CA GLU A 30 13.30 1.22 -6.40
C GLU A 30 14.06 0.57 -5.24
N MET A 31 13.53 0.71 -4.04
CA MET A 31 14.12 0.10 -2.84
C MET A 31 14.21 -1.42 -2.98
N PHE A 32 13.17 -2.03 -3.54
CA PHE A 32 13.13 -3.48 -3.74
C PHE A 32 14.18 -3.93 -4.74
N ARG A 33 14.31 -3.23 -5.88
CA ARG A 33 15.31 -3.54 -6.89
C ARG A 33 16.73 -3.41 -6.35
N ASP A 34 16.99 -2.37 -5.57
CA ASP A 34 18.29 -2.14 -4.95
C ASP A 34 18.64 -3.24 -3.94
N GLU A 35 17.65 -3.65 -3.14
CA GLU A 35 17.84 -4.65 -2.10
C GLU A 35 18.06 -6.06 -2.68
N HIS A 36 17.24 -6.44 -3.68
CA HIS A 36 17.22 -7.79 -4.23
C HIS A 36 17.95 -7.94 -5.56
N ASN A 37 18.33 -6.84 -6.18
CA ASN A 37 19.00 -6.80 -7.48
C ASN A 37 18.25 -7.60 -8.56
N ARG A 38 16.89 -7.51 -8.53
CA ARG A 38 16.01 -8.19 -9.50
C ARG A 38 14.67 -7.50 -9.55
N GLU A 39 13.86 -7.88 -10.55
CA GLU A 39 12.51 -7.35 -10.71
C GLU A 39 11.60 -7.79 -9.54
N PRO A 40 10.56 -7.00 -9.22
CA PRO A 40 9.65 -7.29 -8.12
C PRO A 40 9.02 -8.68 -8.19
N PHE A 41 8.94 -9.34 -7.04
CA PHE A 41 8.26 -10.61 -6.87
C PHE A 41 7.38 -10.56 -5.62
N CYS A 42 6.47 -11.53 -5.47
CA CYS A 42 5.58 -11.59 -4.30
C CYS A 42 6.39 -11.74 -3.01
N GLN A 43 6.25 -10.79 -2.09
CA GLN A 43 6.95 -10.80 -0.80
C GLN A 43 6.28 -11.71 0.24
N VAL A 44 5.09 -12.24 -0.06
CA VAL A 44 4.36 -13.09 0.86
C VAL A 44 4.70 -14.57 0.67
N CYS A 45 4.57 -15.07 -0.56
CA CYS A 45 4.83 -16.48 -0.85
C CYS A 45 6.17 -16.73 -1.55
N PHE A 46 6.83 -15.69 -2.03
CA PHE A 46 8.11 -15.74 -2.74
C PHE A 46 8.10 -16.60 -4.01
N ARG A 47 6.93 -16.87 -4.56
CA ARG A 47 6.79 -17.69 -5.77
C ARG A 47 6.82 -16.81 -7.01
N ASN A 48 7.49 -17.31 -8.05
CA ASN A 48 7.55 -16.61 -9.33
C ASN A 48 6.24 -16.66 -10.11
N ASP A 49 5.38 -17.63 -9.81
CA ASP A 49 4.08 -17.79 -10.48
C ASP A 49 2.95 -17.02 -9.80
N CYS A 50 3.22 -16.32 -8.70
CA CYS A 50 2.24 -15.44 -8.05
C CYS A 50 2.25 -14.08 -8.75
N VAL A 51 1.66 -14.03 -9.91
CA VAL A 51 1.69 -12.86 -10.80
C VAL A 51 0.29 -12.52 -11.28
N PRO A 52 0.06 -11.29 -11.74
CA PRO A 52 0.95 -10.14 -11.67
C PRO A 52 1.22 -9.71 -10.23
N VAL A 53 2.37 -9.05 -10.03
CA VAL A 53 2.73 -8.54 -8.71
C VAL A 53 2.15 -7.14 -8.54
N ASP A 54 1.34 -6.97 -7.51
CA ASP A 54 0.67 -5.70 -7.21
C ASP A 54 1.29 -5.05 -5.97
N MET A 55 1.20 -3.71 -5.91
CA MET A 55 1.53 -2.98 -4.71
C MET A 55 0.31 -2.98 -3.79
N SER A 56 0.46 -3.55 -2.60
CA SER A 56 -0.64 -3.71 -1.65
C SER A 56 -0.37 -2.94 -0.37
N HIS A 57 -1.41 -2.32 0.19
CA HIS A 57 -1.33 -1.66 1.49
C HIS A 57 -1.64 -2.67 2.59
N ASP A 58 -0.79 -2.76 3.61
CA ASP A 58 -1.03 -3.61 4.78
C ASP A 58 -2.24 -3.09 5.57
N ILE A 59 -2.22 -1.80 5.88
CA ILE A 59 -3.39 -1.09 6.38
C ILE A 59 -4.00 -0.37 5.17
N SER A 60 -5.26 -0.65 4.86
CA SER A 60 -5.89 -0.10 3.66
C SER A 60 -5.93 1.43 3.69
N VAL A 61 -6.00 2.03 2.49
CA VAL A 61 -6.12 3.48 2.36
C VAL A 61 -7.38 3.98 3.07
N LEU A 62 -8.49 3.26 2.93
CA LEU A 62 -9.75 3.64 3.58
C LEU A 62 -9.61 3.63 5.11
N GLU A 63 -9.03 2.58 5.67
CA GLU A 63 -8.81 2.49 7.11
C GLU A 63 -7.89 3.61 7.61
N SER A 64 -6.82 3.92 6.86
CA SER A 64 -5.90 5.00 7.19
C SER A 64 -6.63 6.34 7.28
N LYS A 65 -7.54 6.62 6.34
CA LYS A 65 -8.33 7.84 6.32
C LYS A 65 -9.30 7.90 7.50
N GLN A 66 -9.99 6.81 7.79
CA GLN A 66 -10.98 6.74 8.85
C GLN A 66 -10.37 6.94 10.23
N LYS A 67 -9.15 6.43 10.43
CA LYS A 67 -8.46 6.50 11.73
C LYS A 67 -7.56 7.72 11.86
N ARG A 68 -7.64 8.68 10.93
CA ARG A 68 -6.82 9.90 10.92
C ARG A 68 -5.32 9.59 10.97
N MET A 69 -4.93 8.56 10.23
CA MET A 69 -3.52 8.20 10.05
C MET A 69 -3.23 8.08 8.55
N THR A 70 -3.69 9.06 7.78
CA THR A 70 -3.65 9.03 6.31
C THR A 70 -2.22 8.85 5.76
N GLU A 71 -1.20 9.26 6.52
CA GLU A 71 0.20 9.08 6.14
C GLU A 71 0.55 7.59 5.91
N LYS A 72 -0.20 6.65 6.49
CA LYS A 72 0.01 5.22 6.23
C LYS A 72 -0.22 4.86 4.77
N ALA A 73 -1.03 5.64 4.06
CA ALA A 73 -1.32 5.39 2.64
C ALA A 73 -0.08 5.55 1.76
N TRP A 74 0.89 6.39 2.16
CA TRP A 74 2.13 6.62 1.42
C TRP A 74 3.38 6.22 2.20
N ASP A 75 3.23 5.47 3.27
CA ASP A 75 4.35 4.93 4.03
C ASP A 75 4.86 3.67 3.33
N VAL A 76 6.11 3.68 2.88
CA VAL A 76 6.68 2.53 2.16
C VAL A 76 6.70 1.26 3.04
N GLN A 77 6.76 1.40 4.35
CA GLN A 77 6.71 0.26 5.27
C GLN A 77 5.31 -0.36 5.35
N ASN A 78 4.28 0.39 4.95
CA ASN A 78 2.91 -0.12 4.87
C ASN A 78 2.58 -0.70 3.49
N LEU A 79 3.55 -0.75 2.59
CA LEU A 79 3.40 -1.29 1.25
C LEU A 79 4.09 -2.63 1.15
N THR A 80 3.42 -3.61 0.58
CA THR A 80 3.96 -4.95 0.35
C THR A 80 3.70 -5.33 -1.10
N LEU A 81 4.72 -5.86 -1.77
CA LEU A 81 4.56 -6.42 -3.09
C LEU A 81 3.88 -7.79 -2.96
N ARG A 82 2.64 -7.89 -3.41
CA ARG A 82 1.87 -9.12 -3.38
C ARG A 82 1.49 -9.52 -4.79
N GLY A 83 1.75 -10.78 -5.15
CA GLY A 83 1.18 -11.34 -6.36
C GLY A 83 -0.34 -11.37 -6.21
N ARG A 84 -1.06 -11.41 -7.34
CA ARG A 84 -2.51 -11.25 -7.36
C ARG A 84 -3.23 -12.20 -6.39
N ARG A 85 -2.79 -13.43 -6.31
CA ARG A 85 -3.40 -14.42 -5.41
C ARG A 85 -3.29 -14.01 -3.94
N CYS A 86 -2.09 -13.60 -3.52
CA CYS A 86 -1.86 -13.17 -2.14
C CYS A 86 -2.55 -11.84 -1.85
N HIS A 87 -2.61 -10.94 -2.84
CA HIS A 87 -3.30 -9.66 -2.73
C HIS A 87 -4.80 -9.87 -2.50
N GLN A 88 -5.41 -10.78 -3.26
CA GLN A 88 -6.83 -11.10 -3.11
C GLN A 88 -7.15 -11.68 -1.74
N LYS A 89 -6.29 -12.55 -1.21
CA LYS A 89 -6.46 -13.08 0.14
C LYS A 89 -6.39 -12.00 1.20
N HIS A 90 -5.44 -11.09 1.06
CA HIS A 90 -5.28 -9.97 1.99
C HIS A 90 -6.51 -9.07 1.98
N ASP A 91 -7.03 -8.73 0.79
CA ASP A 91 -8.21 -7.88 0.65
C ASP A 91 -9.45 -8.54 1.24
N LYS A 92 -9.62 -9.86 1.07
CA LYS A 92 -10.73 -10.59 1.66
C LYS A 92 -10.70 -10.54 3.18
N LEU A 93 -9.52 -10.64 3.79
CA LEU A 93 -9.36 -10.52 5.23
C LEU A 93 -9.73 -9.12 5.70
N ASN A 94 -9.29 -8.09 4.99
CA ASN A 94 -9.61 -6.71 5.30
C ASN A 94 -11.11 -6.44 5.21
N LEU A 95 -11.78 -6.98 4.19
CA LEU A 95 -13.22 -6.82 4.03
C LEU A 95 -14.01 -7.39 5.20
N LYS A 96 -13.54 -8.48 5.80
CA LYS A 96 -14.18 -9.07 6.97
C LYS A 96 -14.12 -8.16 8.19
N PHE A 97 -13.08 -7.34 8.30
CA PHE A 97 -12.90 -6.43 9.44
C PHE A 97 -13.56 -5.08 9.22
N THR A 98 -13.85 -4.72 7.99
CA THR A 98 -14.43 -3.40 7.66
C THR A 98 -15.94 -3.41 7.46
N SER A 99 -16.54 -4.56 7.42
CA SER A 99 -17.99 -4.70 7.26
C SER A 99 -18.76 -4.49 8.54
#